data_b0f221eff908367fa95ee9ddef330b8e
#
_entry.id   b0f221eff908367fa95ee9ddef330b8e
#
_cell.length_a   1.000
_cell.length_b   1.000
_cell.length_c   1.000
_cell.angle_alpha   90.00
_cell.angle_beta   90.00
_cell.angle_gamma   90.00
#
_symmetry.space_group_name_H-M   'P 1'
#
loop_
_entity.id
_entity.type
_entity.pdbx_description
1 polymer ?
#
loop_
_entity_poly.entity_id
_entity_poly.type
_entity_poly.pdbx_seq_one_letter_code
_entity_poly.pdbx_strand_id
1 'polypeptide(L)'
;HPNQYRIRYSSQKQDLNGHMTVFEAVLSSDTPTLRIIKKYEEAVNRYALDQSDSNFNKMMEAQEEMDQKDAWDYNAEIKTILSKLGIHDTTKKIVELSGGQQKRVVLAKTLIEQPDLLLLDEPTNHLDFESIRWLINYVKQYPHTVLFVTHDRYFLNEVSTRIIELDRGKLKTYPGNYEDYIVMRAENELVEQKQQEKQKALYKQELAWMRAGAKARTTKQQARINRFNQLESDVKTQHTQDKGELNLAYSRLGK
;
A
#
# COMPACT_ATOMS: atom_id res chain seq x y z
N HIS A 1 -17.56 12.23 0.61
CA HIS A 1 -18.43 11.98 1.78
C HIS A 1 -17.95 10.74 2.51
N PRO A 2 -17.56 10.79 3.80
CA PRO A 2 -17.01 9.64 4.53
C PRO A 2 -17.97 8.46 4.68
N ASN A 3 -19.26 8.63 4.41
CA ASN A 3 -20.28 7.59 4.54
C ASN A 3 -20.62 6.85 3.24
N GLN A 4 -19.95 7.15 2.12
CA GLN A 4 -20.24 6.53 0.82
C GLN A 4 -19.21 5.47 0.41
N TYR A 5 -17.99 5.48 0.98
CA TYR A 5 -16.93 4.57 0.60
C TYR A 5 -16.38 3.82 1.81
N ARG A 6 -16.25 2.50 1.66
CA ARG A 6 -15.60 1.65 2.66
C ARG A 6 -14.11 1.62 2.37
N ILE A 7 -13.32 2.11 3.31
CA ILE A 7 -11.86 2.10 3.23
C ILE A 7 -11.35 1.12 4.28
N ARG A 8 -10.43 0.25 3.90
CA ARG A 8 -9.73 -0.65 4.84
C ARG A 8 -8.24 -0.57 4.64
N TYR A 9 -7.54 -0.62 5.75
CA TYR A 9 -6.10 -0.55 5.80
C TYR A 9 -5.54 -1.78 6.52
N SER A 10 -4.71 -2.55 5.81
CA SER A 10 -3.92 -3.63 6.38
C SER A 10 -2.57 -3.09 6.81
N SER A 11 -2.43 -2.69 8.08
CA SER A 11 -1.18 -2.18 8.64
C SER A 11 -0.35 -3.28 9.29
N GLN A 12 0.97 -3.01 9.44
CA GLN A 12 1.87 -3.90 10.17
C GLN A 12 1.54 -4.03 11.68
N LYS A 13 0.76 -3.11 12.25
CA LYS A 13 0.41 -3.00 13.67
C LYS A 13 -1.11 -2.92 13.88
N GLN A 14 -1.89 -3.84 13.31
CA GLN A 14 -3.29 -3.91 13.72
C GLN A 14 -3.41 -4.70 15.02
N ASP A 15 -4.01 -4.07 16.03
CA ASP A 15 -4.34 -4.73 17.29
C ASP A 15 -5.55 -5.64 17.09
N LEU A 16 -5.28 -6.91 16.79
CA LEU A 16 -6.28 -7.95 16.90
C LEU A 16 -6.53 -8.22 18.37
N ASN A 17 -7.80 -8.37 18.78
CA ASN A 17 -8.11 -8.80 20.13
C ASN A 17 -7.59 -10.22 20.36
N GLY A 18 -6.56 -10.36 21.20
CA GLY A 18 -5.87 -11.63 21.47
C GLY A 18 -6.76 -12.75 22.00
N HIS A 19 -7.90 -12.42 22.61
CA HIS A 19 -8.85 -13.39 23.18
C HIS A 19 -9.81 -13.98 22.13
N MET A 20 -9.95 -13.34 20.98
CA MET A 20 -10.76 -13.87 19.87
C MET A 20 -10.07 -15.04 19.19
N THR A 21 -10.89 -15.97 18.68
CA THR A 21 -10.41 -16.95 17.72
C THR A 21 -10.11 -16.30 16.37
N VAL A 22 -9.33 -16.97 15.53
CA VAL A 22 -9.09 -16.52 14.14
C VAL A 22 -10.40 -16.32 13.40
N PHE A 23 -11.33 -17.26 13.54
CA PHE A 23 -12.67 -17.17 12.93
C PHE A 23 -13.42 -15.89 13.36
N GLU A 24 -13.50 -15.64 14.66
CA GLU A 24 -14.16 -14.45 15.18
C GLU A 24 -13.48 -13.16 14.71
N ALA A 25 -12.15 -13.13 14.67
CA ALA A 25 -11.37 -11.97 14.23
C ALA A 25 -11.60 -11.65 12.76
N VAL A 26 -11.61 -12.65 11.89
CA VAL A 26 -11.81 -12.50 10.45
C VAL A 26 -13.24 -12.05 10.12
N LEU A 27 -14.23 -12.58 10.82
CA LEU A 27 -15.66 -12.25 10.65
C LEU A 27 -16.14 -11.14 11.59
N SER A 28 -15.23 -10.37 12.20
CA SER A 28 -15.60 -9.32 13.16
C SER A 28 -16.21 -8.07 12.52
N SER A 29 -16.21 -7.96 11.19
CA SER A 29 -16.85 -6.85 10.47
C SER A 29 -18.36 -6.94 10.52
N ASP A 30 -19.00 -5.78 10.72
CA ASP A 30 -20.45 -5.67 10.94
C ASP A 30 -21.23 -5.48 9.62
N THR A 31 -20.91 -6.28 8.59
CA THR A 31 -21.72 -6.31 7.37
C THR A 31 -22.86 -7.32 7.52
N PRO A 32 -24.05 -7.07 6.93
CA PRO A 32 -25.18 -7.99 7.06
C PRO A 32 -24.85 -9.43 6.60
N THR A 33 -24.14 -9.58 5.49
CA THR A 33 -23.74 -10.87 4.95
C THR A 33 -22.76 -11.62 5.87
N LEU A 34 -21.75 -10.94 6.41
CA LEU A 34 -20.79 -11.55 7.33
C LEU A 34 -21.43 -11.97 8.66
N ARG A 35 -22.45 -11.25 9.13
CA ARG A 35 -23.21 -11.69 10.32
C ARG A 35 -23.95 -12.99 10.09
N ILE A 36 -24.57 -13.15 8.92
CA ILE A 36 -25.31 -14.39 8.56
C ILE A 36 -24.32 -15.55 8.44
N ILE A 37 -23.20 -15.37 7.75
CA ILE A 37 -22.16 -16.39 7.61
C ILE A 37 -21.61 -16.78 8.99
N LYS A 38 -21.33 -15.81 9.85
CA LYS A 38 -20.86 -16.05 11.21
C LYS A 38 -21.87 -16.89 12.01
N LYS A 39 -23.16 -16.52 11.96
CA LYS A 39 -24.25 -17.25 12.63
C LYS A 39 -24.32 -18.70 12.15
N TYR A 40 -24.22 -18.92 10.86
CA TYR A 40 -24.24 -20.26 10.25
C TYR A 40 -23.03 -21.10 10.70
N GLU A 41 -21.81 -20.61 10.56
CA GLU A 41 -20.60 -21.34 10.95
C GLU A 41 -20.56 -21.63 12.47
N GLU A 42 -21.02 -20.70 13.31
CA GLU A 42 -21.18 -20.94 14.76
C GLU A 42 -22.21 -22.03 15.04
N ALA A 43 -23.34 -22.05 14.34
CA ALA A 43 -24.37 -23.07 14.50
C ALA A 43 -23.89 -24.45 14.08
N VAL A 44 -23.17 -24.53 12.95
CA VAL A 44 -22.53 -25.78 12.49
C VAL A 44 -21.52 -26.31 13.52
N ASN A 45 -20.65 -25.43 14.03
CA ASN A 45 -19.65 -25.81 15.03
C ASN A 45 -20.32 -26.29 16.36
N ARG A 46 -21.39 -25.65 16.81
CA ARG A 46 -22.14 -26.07 18.00
C ARG A 46 -22.80 -27.45 17.78
N TYR A 47 -23.41 -27.66 16.63
CA TYR A 47 -24.02 -28.95 16.30
C TYR A 47 -22.97 -30.08 16.17
N ALA A 48 -21.78 -29.79 15.66
CA ALA A 48 -20.67 -30.74 15.60
C ALA A 48 -20.20 -31.19 17.00
N LEU A 49 -20.26 -30.28 18.00
CA LEU A 49 -19.90 -30.58 19.41
C LEU A 49 -21.03 -31.27 20.20
N ASP A 50 -22.27 -30.86 19.95
CA ASP A 50 -23.47 -31.36 20.64
C ASP A 50 -24.60 -31.53 19.61
N GLN A 51 -24.87 -32.77 19.23
CA GLN A 51 -25.87 -33.19 18.22
C GLN A 51 -27.30 -33.20 18.80
N SER A 52 -27.64 -32.27 19.67
CA SER A 52 -29.00 -32.12 20.18
C SER A 52 -29.96 -31.55 19.13
N ASP A 53 -31.27 -31.92 19.26
CA ASP A 53 -32.31 -31.39 18.38
C ASP A 53 -32.37 -29.86 18.40
N SER A 54 -32.07 -29.23 19.53
CA SER A 54 -31.99 -27.77 19.66
C SER A 54 -30.89 -27.17 18.78
N ASN A 55 -29.70 -27.78 18.75
CA ASN A 55 -28.60 -27.31 17.92
C ASN A 55 -28.82 -27.59 16.44
N PHE A 56 -29.45 -28.74 16.13
CA PHE A 56 -29.88 -29.05 14.78
C PHE A 56 -30.84 -28.01 14.22
N ASN A 57 -31.88 -27.65 14.96
CA ASN A 57 -32.87 -26.66 14.54
C ASN A 57 -32.22 -25.27 14.31
N LYS A 58 -31.31 -24.83 15.20
CA LYS A 58 -30.58 -23.60 15.02
C LYS A 58 -29.68 -23.60 13.78
N MET A 59 -29.07 -24.73 13.47
CA MET A 59 -28.26 -24.89 12.25
C MET A 59 -29.13 -24.77 11.00
N MET A 60 -30.31 -25.44 11.01
CA MET A 60 -31.26 -25.34 9.90
C MET A 60 -31.80 -23.93 9.68
N GLU A 61 -32.16 -23.22 10.76
CA GLU A 61 -32.56 -21.82 10.69
C GLU A 61 -31.47 -20.92 10.08
N ALA A 62 -30.20 -21.11 10.51
CA ALA A 62 -29.08 -20.36 9.98
C ALA A 62 -28.80 -20.71 8.51
N GLN A 63 -28.96 -21.97 8.12
CA GLN A 63 -28.86 -22.39 6.73
C GLN A 63 -29.92 -21.73 5.86
N GLU A 64 -31.16 -21.68 6.32
CA GLU A 64 -32.24 -21.00 5.60
C GLU A 64 -31.96 -19.49 5.39
N GLU A 65 -31.37 -18.83 6.40
CA GLU A 65 -30.90 -17.44 6.24
C GLU A 65 -29.79 -17.30 5.17
N MET A 66 -28.86 -18.27 5.10
CA MET A 66 -27.82 -18.35 4.05
C MET A 66 -28.43 -18.47 2.64
N ASP A 67 -29.43 -19.36 2.49
CA ASP A 67 -30.15 -19.58 1.23
C ASP A 67 -30.89 -18.31 0.80
N GLN A 68 -31.65 -17.69 1.72
CA GLN A 68 -32.42 -16.46 1.44
C GLN A 68 -31.58 -15.28 1.02
N LYS A 69 -30.31 -15.21 1.46
CA LYS A 69 -29.38 -14.10 1.18
C LYS A 69 -28.31 -14.44 0.15
N ASP A 70 -28.39 -15.66 -0.43
CA ASP A 70 -27.41 -16.15 -1.42
C ASP A 70 -25.94 -15.98 -0.95
N ALA A 71 -25.72 -16.35 0.33
CA ALA A 71 -24.44 -16.06 0.99
C ALA A 71 -23.38 -17.17 0.83
N TRP A 72 -23.71 -18.26 0.12
CA TRP A 72 -22.84 -19.44 -0.01
C TRP A 72 -21.56 -19.16 -0.78
N ASP A 73 -21.66 -18.46 -1.90
CA ASP A 73 -20.49 -18.13 -2.71
C ASP A 73 -19.51 -17.26 -1.94
N TYR A 74 -20.03 -16.31 -1.15
CA TYR A 74 -19.19 -15.48 -0.30
C TYR A 74 -18.54 -16.27 0.84
N ASN A 75 -19.25 -17.21 1.43
CA ASN A 75 -18.68 -18.14 2.43
C ASN A 75 -17.57 -19.02 1.83
N ALA A 76 -17.76 -19.51 0.60
CA ALA A 76 -16.74 -20.28 -0.11
C ALA A 76 -15.51 -19.41 -0.43
N GLU A 77 -15.70 -18.15 -0.81
CA GLU A 77 -14.63 -17.19 -1.04
C GLU A 77 -13.81 -16.94 0.24
N ILE A 78 -14.47 -16.75 1.39
CA ILE A 78 -13.82 -16.59 2.70
C ILE A 78 -12.90 -17.78 3.00
N LYS A 79 -13.41 -19.01 2.84
CA LYS A 79 -12.65 -20.25 3.06
C LYS A 79 -11.45 -20.35 2.11
N THR A 80 -11.64 -19.91 0.87
CA THR A 80 -10.58 -19.88 -0.13
C THR A 80 -9.49 -18.88 0.27
N ILE A 81 -9.83 -17.64 0.66
CA ILE A 81 -8.88 -16.62 1.12
C ILE A 81 -8.06 -17.14 2.30
N LEU A 82 -8.72 -17.72 3.31
CA LEU A 82 -8.06 -18.27 4.50
C LEU A 82 -7.07 -19.39 4.13
N SER A 83 -7.52 -20.36 3.32
CA SER A 83 -6.68 -21.46 2.85
C SER A 83 -5.47 -20.99 2.05
N LYS A 84 -5.66 -20.04 1.12
CA LYS A 84 -4.60 -19.50 0.26
C LYS A 84 -3.58 -18.68 1.02
N LEU A 85 -3.95 -18.09 2.15
CA LEU A 85 -3.04 -17.41 3.07
C LEU A 85 -2.45 -18.35 4.13
N GLY A 86 -2.66 -19.68 4.00
CA GLY A 86 -2.13 -20.69 4.92
C GLY A 86 -2.74 -20.62 6.32
N ILE A 87 -4.00 -20.20 6.44
CA ILE A 87 -4.77 -20.16 7.68
C ILE A 87 -5.72 -21.35 7.67
N HIS A 88 -5.28 -22.49 8.23
CA HIS A 88 -6.05 -23.73 8.20
C HIS A 88 -6.84 -23.98 9.49
N ASP A 89 -6.32 -23.51 10.62
CA ASP A 89 -6.96 -23.68 11.93
C ASP A 89 -7.55 -22.35 12.41
N THR A 90 -8.84 -22.19 12.21
CA THR A 90 -9.58 -20.97 12.59
C THR A 90 -10.09 -20.98 14.03
N THR A 91 -9.89 -22.09 14.76
CA THR A 91 -10.33 -22.25 16.17
C THR A 91 -9.30 -21.71 17.16
N LYS A 92 -8.03 -21.57 16.76
CA LYS A 92 -6.97 -21.00 17.58
C LYS A 92 -7.26 -19.56 17.97
N LYS A 93 -6.86 -19.19 19.17
CA LYS A 93 -6.89 -17.78 19.61
C LYS A 93 -5.77 -16.98 18.97
N ILE A 94 -6.02 -15.71 18.73
CA ILE A 94 -5.04 -14.80 18.12
C ILE A 94 -3.73 -14.74 18.94
N VAL A 95 -3.80 -14.80 20.27
CA VAL A 95 -2.63 -14.80 21.15
C VAL A 95 -1.72 -16.03 20.98
N GLU A 96 -2.25 -17.14 20.46
CA GLU A 96 -1.51 -18.38 20.21
C GLU A 96 -0.75 -18.37 18.88
N LEU A 97 -1.00 -17.37 18.04
CA LEU A 97 -0.39 -17.25 16.73
C LEU A 97 0.95 -16.51 16.78
N SER A 98 1.88 -16.93 15.92
CA SER A 98 3.11 -16.15 15.65
C SER A 98 2.77 -14.79 15.04
N GLY A 99 3.67 -13.82 15.16
CA GLY A 99 3.47 -12.49 14.55
C GLY A 99 3.22 -12.53 13.04
N GLY A 100 3.86 -13.44 12.31
CA GLY A 100 3.61 -13.65 10.88
C GLY A 100 2.23 -14.23 10.60
N GLN A 101 1.74 -15.15 11.43
CA GLN A 101 0.38 -15.69 11.32
C GLN A 101 -0.66 -14.62 11.63
N GLN A 102 -0.47 -13.79 12.66
CA GLN A 102 -1.36 -12.68 12.97
C GLN A 102 -1.48 -11.70 11.80
N LYS A 103 -0.36 -11.37 11.13
CA LYS A 103 -0.37 -10.50 9.93
C LYS A 103 -1.17 -11.12 8.78
N ARG A 104 -1.06 -12.44 8.57
CA ARG A 104 -1.87 -13.15 7.58
C ARG A 104 -3.37 -13.10 7.91
N VAL A 105 -3.73 -13.19 9.19
CA VAL A 105 -5.13 -13.02 9.64
C VAL A 105 -5.63 -11.61 9.37
N VAL A 106 -4.83 -10.58 9.65
CA VAL A 106 -5.16 -9.18 9.33
C VAL A 106 -5.38 -8.99 7.83
N LEU A 107 -4.48 -9.52 7.01
CA LEU A 107 -4.63 -9.47 5.55
C LEU A 107 -5.90 -10.18 5.10
N ALA A 108 -6.16 -11.40 5.57
CA ALA A 108 -7.38 -12.15 5.27
C ALA A 108 -8.64 -11.36 5.60
N LYS A 109 -8.73 -10.80 6.83
CA LYS A 109 -9.84 -9.96 7.26
C LYS A 109 -10.06 -8.78 6.29
N THR A 110 -8.98 -8.09 5.93
CA THR A 110 -9.04 -6.91 5.06
C THR A 110 -9.54 -7.27 3.65
N LEU A 111 -9.10 -8.42 3.10
CA LEU A 111 -9.54 -8.90 1.78
C LEU A 111 -11.01 -9.36 1.81
N ILE A 112 -11.42 -10.07 2.87
CA ILE A 112 -12.79 -10.56 3.06
C ILE A 112 -13.80 -9.42 3.13
N GLU A 113 -13.44 -8.27 3.67
CA GLU A 113 -14.34 -7.13 3.77
C GLU A 113 -14.65 -6.45 2.43
N GLN A 114 -13.89 -6.74 1.39
CA GLN A 114 -14.04 -6.19 0.03
C GLN A 114 -14.33 -4.68 0.02
N PRO A 115 -13.43 -3.83 0.54
CA PRO A 115 -13.66 -2.37 0.60
C PRO A 115 -13.57 -1.72 -0.78
N ASP A 116 -14.16 -0.51 -0.93
CA ASP A 116 -14.06 0.29 -2.15
C ASP A 116 -12.65 0.86 -2.35
N LEU A 117 -11.90 1.04 -1.26
CA LEU A 117 -10.47 1.36 -1.28
C LEU A 117 -9.72 0.44 -0.32
N LEU A 118 -8.88 -0.41 -0.91
CA LEU A 118 -8.03 -1.36 -0.20
C LEU A 118 -6.62 -0.77 -0.07
N LEU A 119 -6.16 -0.57 1.18
CA LEU A 119 -4.83 -0.09 1.49
C LEU A 119 -4.00 -1.23 2.08
N LEU A 120 -2.90 -1.59 1.41
CA LEU A 120 -2.02 -2.70 1.82
C LEU A 120 -0.61 -2.17 2.11
N ASP A 121 -0.09 -2.48 3.30
CA ASP A 121 1.27 -2.15 3.72
C ASP A 121 2.09 -3.43 3.82
N GLU A 122 3.06 -3.59 2.91
CA GLU A 122 3.91 -4.76 2.76
C GLU A 122 3.14 -6.10 2.74
N PRO A 123 2.15 -6.27 1.83
CA PRO A 123 1.23 -7.41 1.87
C PRO A 123 1.89 -8.76 1.57
N THR A 124 3.07 -8.78 0.94
CA THR A 124 3.81 -9.99 0.61
C THR A 124 4.67 -10.51 1.78
N ASN A 125 4.87 -9.69 2.81
CA ASN A 125 5.66 -10.09 3.97
C ASN A 125 5.02 -11.28 4.71
N HIS A 126 5.81 -12.27 5.04
CA HIS A 126 5.39 -13.51 5.72
C HIS A 126 4.48 -14.45 4.90
N LEU A 127 4.36 -14.23 3.59
CA LEU A 127 3.71 -15.14 2.66
C LEU A 127 4.75 -16.02 1.97
N ASP A 128 4.37 -17.25 1.68
CA ASP A 128 5.11 -18.13 0.78
C ASP A 128 4.84 -17.76 -0.70
N PHE A 129 5.59 -18.36 -1.60
CA PHE A 129 5.51 -18.05 -3.03
C PHE A 129 4.12 -18.33 -3.62
N GLU A 130 3.46 -19.42 -3.19
CA GLU A 130 2.12 -19.77 -3.70
C GLU A 130 1.07 -18.75 -3.22
N SER A 131 1.15 -18.32 -1.97
CA SER A 131 0.28 -17.27 -1.42
C SER A 131 0.50 -15.94 -2.12
N ILE A 132 1.75 -15.57 -2.44
CA ILE A 132 2.07 -14.34 -3.21
C ILE A 132 1.46 -14.42 -4.61
N ARG A 133 1.64 -15.54 -5.33
CA ARG A 133 1.04 -15.72 -6.67
C ARG A 133 -0.48 -15.63 -6.64
N TRP A 134 -1.09 -16.23 -5.64
CA TRP A 134 -2.53 -16.11 -5.46
C TRP A 134 -2.96 -14.67 -5.18
N LEU A 135 -2.24 -13.96 -4.29
CA LEU A 135 -2.54 -12.56 -3.95
C LEU A 135 -2.41 -11.64 -5.18
N ILE A 136 -1.40 -11.85 -6.03
CA ILE A 136 -1.24 -11.15 -7.32
C ILE A 136 -2.51 -11.33 -8.17
N ASN A 137 -2.98 -12.56 -8.34
CA ASN A 137 -4.18 -12.83 -9.14
C ASN A 137 -5.43 -12.22 -8.51
N TYR A 138 -5.55 -12.29 -7.20
CA TYR A 138 -6.65 -11.68 -6.46
C TYR A 138 -6.69 -10.15 -6.67
N VAL A 139 -5.56 -9.48 -6.51
CA VAL A 139 -5.48 -8.01 -6.67
C VAL A 139 -5.70 -7.58 -8.13
N LYS A 140 -5.21 -8.34 -9.11
CA LYS A 140 -5.47 -8.09 -10.54
C LYS A 140 -6.96 -8.14 -10.90
N GLN A 141 -7.72 -8.99 -10.21
CA GLN A 141 -9.17 -9.16 -10.44
C GLN A 141 -10.03 -8.32 -9.48
N TYR A 142 -9.41 -7.60 -8.56
CA TYR A 142 -10.13 -6.81 -7.58
C TYR A 142 -10.93 -5.69 -8.25
N PRO A 143 -12.26 -5.58 -8.02
CA PRO A 143 -13.12 -4.68 -8.80
C PRO A 143 -12.98 -3.20 -8.42
N HIS A 144 -12.30 -2.91 -7.32
CA HIS A 144 -12.16 -1.55 -6.77
C HIS A 144 -10.72 -1.08 -6.75
N THR A 145 -10.47 0.06 -6.10
CA THR A 145 -9.13 0.65 -6.02
C THR A 145 -8.27 -0.05 -4.97
N VAL A 146 -7.06 -0.44 -5.37
CA VAL A 146 -6.03 -0.93 -4.45
C VAL A 146 -4.85 0.04 -4.44
N LEU A 147 -4.44 0.47 -3.26
CA LEU A 147 -3.22 1.23 -3.04
C LEU A 147 -2.33 0.41 -2.10
N PHE A 148 -1.09 0.17 -2.49
CA PHE A 148 -0.17 -0.63 -1.69
C PHE A 148 1.23 -0.04 -1.66
N VAL A 149 1.95 -0.35 -0.57
CA VAL A 149 3.36 -0.06 -0.39
C VAL A 149 4.07 -1.39 -0.23
N THR A 150 5.12 -1.64 -1.02
CA THR A 150 5.93 -2.85 -0.89
C THR A 150 7.33 -2.65 -1.44
N HIS A 151 8.28 -3.44 -0.94
CA HIS A 151 9.63 -3.59 -1.49
C HIS A 151 9.75 -4.79 -2.45
N ASP A 152 8.71 -5.59 -2.61
CA ASP A 152 8.65 -6.73 -3.51
C ASP A 152 8.47 -6.26 -4.96
N ARG A 153 9.59 -6.26 -5.70
CA ARG A 153 9.62 -5.81 -7.10
C ARG A 153 8.79 -6.71 -8.02
N TYR A 154 8.72 -8.00 -7.73
CA TYR A 154 7.91 -8.93 -8.51
C TYR A 154 6.43 -8.60 -8.36
N PHE A 155 5.97 -8.40 -7.13
CA PHE A 155 4.60 -7.97 -6.86
C PHE A 155 4.29 -6.61 -7.52
N LEU A 156 5.19 -5.62 -7.36
CA LEU A 156 5.07 -4.31 -8.02
C LEU A 156 4.91 -4.44 -9.53
N ASN A 157 5.76 -5.25 -10.17
CA ASN A 157 5.74 -5.41 -11.63
C ASN A 157 4.46 -6.07 -12.13
N GLU A 158 3.97 -7.07 -11.40
CA GLU A 158 2.80 -7.84 -11.80
C GLU A 158 1.46 -7.11 -11.57
N VAL A 159 1.37 -6.26 -10.54
CA VAL A 159 0.08 -5.74 -10.06
C VAL A 159 -0.10 -4.26 -10.37
N SER A 160 0.97 -3.45 -10.38
CA SER A 160 0.81 -2.01 -10.53
C SER A 160 0.43 -1.61 -11.95
N THR A 161 -0.55 -0.71 -12.01
CA THR A 161 -0.93 0.03 -13.23
C THR A 161 -0.45 1.46 -13.19
N ARG A 162 0.01 1.91 -12.02
CA ARG A 162 0.54 3.24 -11.74
C ARG A 162 1.43 3.19 -10.52
N ILE A 163 2.56 3.88 -10.57
CA ILE A 163 3.46 4.04 -9.43
C ILE A 163 3.47 5.48 -8.99
N ILE A 164 3.40 5.70 -7.69
CA ILE A 164 3.51 7.01 -7.05
C ILE A 164 4.80 7.02 -6.25
N GLU A 165 5.76 7.81 -6.67
CA GLU A 165 7.02 8.03 -5.96
C GLU A 165 6.88 9.23 -5.03
N LEU A 166 7.24 9.03 -3.76
CA LEU A 166 7.37 10.12 -2.80
C LEU A 166 8.86 10.46 -2.67
N ASP A 167 9.26 11.58 -3.25
CA ASP A 167 10.63 12.08 -3.18
C ASP A 167 10.67 13.49 -2.60
N ARG A 168 11.41 13.69 -1.51
CA ARG A 168 11.61 14.99 -0.84
C ARG A 168 10.31 15.77 -0.59
N GLY A 169 9.25 15.08 -0.16
CA GLY A 169 7.94 15.67 0.11
C GLY A 169 7.12 16.00 -1.15
N LYS A 170 7.58 15.61 -2.32
CA LYS A 170 6.84 15.75 -3.58
C LYS A 170 6.39 14.39 -4.09
N LEU A 171 5.18 14.34 -4.63
CA LEU A 171 4.66 13.15 -5.29
C LEU A 171 4.90 13.26 -6.79
N LYS A 172 5.56 12.24 -7.34
CA LYS A 172 5.69 12.04 -8.79
C LYS A 172 4.90 10.80 -9.18
N THR A 173 4.13 10.87 -10.25
CA THR A 173 3.28 9.76 -10.72
C THR A 173 3.80 9.25 -12.05
N TYR A 174 3.93 7.93 -12.15
CA TYR A 174 4.39 7.22 -13.33
C TYR A 174 3.31 6.22 -13.75
N PRO A 175 2.80 6.28 -14.99
CA PRO A 175 1.90 5.26 -15.53
C PRO A 175 2.67 3.97 -15.80
N GLY A 176 1.98 2.82 -15.70
CA GLY A 176 2.58 1.52 -15.97
C GLY A 176 3.04 0.77 -14.73
N ASN A 177 3.82 -0.28 -14.96
CA ASN A 177 4.34 -1.18 -13.94
C ASN A 177 5.71 -0.74 -13.41
N TYR A 178 6.38 -1.62 -12.66
CA TYR A 178 7.69 -1.29 -12.07
C TYR A 178 8.80 -1.13 -13.12
N GLU A 179 8.78 -1.92 -14.19
CA GLU A 179 9.76 -1.80 -15.29
C GLU A 179 9.59 -0.47 -16.02
N ASP A 180 8.35 -0.09 -16.35
CA ASP A 180 8.04 1.21 -16.96
C ASP A 180 8.52 2.38 -16.09
N TYR A 181 8.27 2.27 -14.78
CA TYR A 181 8.72 3.28 -13.80
C TYR A 181 10.24 3.46 -13.82
N ILE A 182 11.02 2.37 -13.82
CA ILE A 182 12.49 2.43 -13.82
C ILE A 182 13.00 3.16 -15.07
N VAL A 183 12.42 2.85 -16.24
CA VAL A 183 12.79 3.51 -17.51
C VAL A 183 12.48 5.00 -17.47
N MET A 184 11.24 5.37 -17.14
CA MET A 184 10.81 6.77 -17.08
C MET A 184 11.59 7.57 -16.03
N ARG A 185 11.90 6.95 -14.88
CA ARG A 185 12.71 7.57 -13.85
C ARG A 185 14.12 7.89 -14.37
N ALA A 186 14.77 6.92 -15.01
CA ALA A 186 16.11 7.12 -15.58
C ALA A 186 16.12 8.23 -16.64
N GLU A 187 15.11 8.29 -17.51
CA GLU A 187 14.95 9.36 -18.49
C GLU A 187 14.79 10.74 -17.83
N ASN A 188 13.94 10.83 -16.81
CA ASN A 188 13.73 12.07 -16.07
C ASN A 188 15.01 12.54 -15.36
N GLU A 189 15.76 11.62 -14.73
CA GLU A 189 17.05 11.94 -14.09
C GLU A 189 18.06 12.48 -15.12
N LEU A 190 18.14 11.92 -16.31
CA LEU A 190 19.00 12.42 -17.38
C LEU A 190 18.60 13.84 -17.85
N VAL A 191 17.30 14.10 -17.97
CA VAL A 191 16.78 15.43 -18.31
C VAL A 191 17.12 16.44 -17.22
N GLU A 192 16.88 16.09 -15.96
CA GLU A 192 17.20 16.93 -14.80
C GLU A 192 18.70 17.25 -14.73
N GLN A 193 19.58 16.26 -14.94
CA GLN A 193 21.04 16.46 -14.98
C GLN A 193 21.46 17.43 -16.09
N LYS A 194 20.95 17.26 -17.31
CA LYS A 194 21.23 18.18 -18.42
C LYS A 194 20.74 19.60 -18.14
N GLN A 195 19.60 19.76 -17.49
CA GLN A 195 19.09 21.07 -17.09
C GLN A 195 19.98 21.72 -16.02
N GLN A 196 20.43 20.95 -15.03
CA GLN A 196 21.35 21.43 -14.00
C GLN A 196 22.70 21.85 -14.58
N GLU A 197 23.25 21.08 -15.53
CA GLU A 197 24.49 21.45 -16.23
C GLU A 197 24.34 22.77 -17.00
N LYS A 198 23.23 22.95 -17.73
CA LYS A 198 22.92 24.20 -18.43
C LYS A 198 22.79 25.39 -17.46
N GLN A 199 22.11 25.19 -16.34
CA GLN A 199 22.00 26.25 -15.31
C GLN A 199 23.35 26.59 -14.69
N LYS A 200 24.17 25.59 -14.36
CA LYS A 200 25.53 25.81 -13.85
C LYS A 200 26.42 26.53 -14.88
N ALA A 201 26.33 26.22 -16.15
CA ALA A 201 27.04 26.90 -17.23
C ALA A 201 26.60 28.35 -17.37
N LEU A 202 25.28 28.57 -17.39
CA LEU A 202 24.70 29.94 -17.42
C LEU A 202 25.13 30.76 -16.20
N TYR A 203 25.07 30.17 -15.01
CA TYR A 203 25.53 30.83 -13.79
C TYR A 203 27.00 31.27 -13.86
N LYS A 204 27.90 30.38 -14.34
CA LYS A 204 29.31 30.71 -14.53
C LYS A 204 29.50 31.89 -15.52
N GLN A 205 28.75 31.89 -16.60
CA GLN A 205 28.79 32.99 -17.60
C GLN A 205 28.29 34.32 -17.01
N GLU A 206 27.17 34.31 -16.32
CA GLU A 206 26.60 35.50 -15.70
C GLU A 206 27.46 35.99 -14.52
N LEU A 207 28.07 35.10 -13.75
CA LEU A 207 29.03 35.46 -12.69
C LEU A 207 30.27 36.16 -13.24
N ALA A 208 30.82 35.68 -14.37
CA ALA A 208 31.93 36.33 -15.04
C ALA A 208 31.57 37.74 -15.51
N TRP A 209 30.36 37.90 -16.07
CA TRP A 209 29.86 39.22 -16.46
C TRP A 209 29.65 40.15 -15.24
N MET A 210 29.13 39.67 -14.14
CA MET A 210 29.00 40.45 -12.88
C MET A 210 30.34 40.90 -12.34
N ARG A 211 31.38 40.01 -12.35
CA ARG A 211 32.73 40.31 -11.87
C ARG A 211 33.48 41.32 -12.78
N ALA A 212 33.14 41.38 -14.06
CA ALA A 212 33.69 42.36 -15.01
C ALA A 212 33.17 43.81 -14.80
N GLY A 213 32.43 44.05 -13.70
CA GLY A 213 32.00 45.42 -13.32
C GLY A 213 30.68 45.85 -13.95
N ALA A 214 29.69 44.99 -13.95
CA ALA A 214 28.32 45.27 -14.40
C ALA A 214 27.74 46.50 -13.66
N LYS A 215 27.60 47.63 -14.37
CA LYS A 215 27.00 48.86 -13.81
C LYS A 215 25.51 48.90 -14.18
N ALA A 216 24.65 49.01 -13.18
CA ALA A 216 23.18 49.10 -13.38
C ALA A 216 22.75 50.47 -13.91
N ARG A 217 23.23 50.88 -15.11
CA ARG A 217 22.91 52.19 -15.71
C ARG A 217 21.64 52.21 -16.57
N THR A 218 21.10 51.03 -16.89
CA THR A 218 19.90 50.91 -17.73
C THR A 218 18.93 49.87 -17.15
N THR A 219 17.64 50.04 -17.43
CA THR A 219 16.59 49.08 -17.02
C THR A 219 16.89 47.65 -17.45
N LYS A 220 17.51 47.47 -18.64
CA LYS A 220 17.90 46.18 -19.19
C LYS A 220 19.02 45.49 -18.38
N GLN A 221 19.98 46.33 -17.89
CA GLN A 221 21.06 45.81 -17.02
C GLN A 221 20.55 45.44 -15.64
N GLN A 222 19.62 46.21 -15.08
CA GLN A 222 18.97 45.87 -13.80
C GLN A 222 18.19 44.57 -13.89
N ALA A 223 17.44 44.35 -14.97
CA ALA A 223 16.72 43.06 -15.19
C ALA A 223 17.67 41.86 -15.29
N ARG A 224 18.88 42.06 -15.86
CA ARG A 224 19.90 41.00 -15.93
C ARG A 224 20.49 40.70 -14.54
N ILE A 225 20.76 41.69 -13.73
CA ILE A 225 21.21 41.54 -12.34
C ILE A 225 20.17 40.79 -11.51
N ASN A 226 18.89 41.13 -11.65
CA ASN A 226 17.82 40.44 -10.93
C ASN A 226 17.73 38.95 -11.33
N ARG A 227 17.87 38.62 -12.63
CA ARG A 227 17.94 37.21 -13.10
C ARG A 227 19.15 36.47 -12.54
N PHE A 228 20.31 37.13 -12.46
CA PHE A 228 21.50 36.54 -11.85
C PHE A 228 21.28 36.21 -10.39
N ASN A 229 20.69 37.11 -9.60
CA ASN A 229 20.40 36.87 -8.19
C ASN A 229 19.42 35.67 -7.99
N GLN A 230 18.42 35.56 -8.88
CA GLN A 230 17.52 34.44 -8.87
C GLN A 230 18.27 33.14 -9.19
N LEU A 231 19.08 33.14 -10.27
CA LEU A 231 19.86 31.96 -10.68
C LEU A 231 20.88 31.54 -9.60
N GLU A 232 21.49 32.48 -8.91
CA GLU A 232 22.40 32.20 -7.79
C GLU A 232 21.68 31.56 -6.62
N SER A 233 20.47 32.02 -6.29
CA SER A 233 19.63 31.41 -5.26
C SER A 233 19.27 29.97 -5.62
N ASP A 234 18.85 29.72 -6.86
CA ASP A 234 18.45 28.42 -7.34
C ASP A 234 19.63 27.40 -7.30
N VAL A 235 20.81 27.82 -7.78
CA VAL A 235 22.03 26.97 -7.76
C VAL A 235 22.50 26.68 -6.33
N LYS A 236 22.43 27.66 -5.41
CA LYS A 236 22.80 27.46 -4.00
C LYS A 236 21.83 26.50 -3.30
N THR A 237 20.53 26.61 -3.56
CA THR A 237 19.52 25.72 -2.99
C THR A 237 19.74 24.27 -3.45
N GLN A 238 20.02 24.05 -4.74
CA GLN A 238 20.34 22.73 -5.28
C GLN A 238 21.60 22.14 -4.62
N HIS A 239 22.67 22.92 -4.48
CA HIS A 239 23.92 22.44 -3.86
C HIS A 239 23.75 22.08 -2.37
N THR A 240 22.85 22.72 -1.65
CA THR A 240 22.54 22.39 -0.25
C THR A 240 21.76 21.07 -0.16
N GLN A 241 20.87 20.81 -1.12
CA GLN A 241 20.13 19.57 -1.22
C GLN A 241 21.05 18.38 -1.53
N ASP A 242 21.97 18.50 -2.50
CA ASP A 242 22.95 17.47 -2.87
C ASP A 242 23.89 17.10 -1.69
N LYS A 243 24.31 18.08 -0.88
CA LYS A 243 25.12 17.83 0.32
C LYS A 243 24.36 17.12 1.44
N GLY A 244 23.07 17.39 1.57
CA GLY A 244 22.20 16.70 2.52
C GLY A 244 22.08 15.18 2.21
N GLU A 245 22.02 14.81 0.95
CA GLU A 245 21.97 13.41 0.51
C GLU A 245 23.26 12.63 0.79
N LEU A 246 24.42 13.25 0.52
CA LEU A 246 25.72 12.64 0.82
C LEU A 246 25.87 12.32 2.32
N ASN A 247 25.43 13.20 3.21
CA ASN A 247 25.47 12.97 4.64
C ASN A 247 24.53 11.86 5.14
N LEU A 248 23.35 11.71 4.52
CA LEU A 248 22.40 10.64 4.85
C LEU A 248 22.87 9.28 4.33
N ALA A 249 23.54 9.21 3.18
CA ALA A 249 24.12 7.99 2.65
C ALA A 249 25.28 7.46 3.54
N TYR A 250 26.11 8.35 4.04
CA TYR A 250 27.22 7.98 4.95
C TYR A 250 26.74 7.49 6.33
N SER A 251 25.62 7.98 6.85
CA SER A 251 25.07 7.56 8.14
C SER A 251 24.40 6.17 8.12
N ARG A 252 24.06 5.65 6.94
CA ARG A 252 23.46 4.31 6.76
C ARG A 252 24.46 3.17 6.55
N LEU A 253 25.76 3.48 6.34
CA LEU A 253 26.81 2.49 6.10
C LEU A 253 27.68 2.20 7.33
N GLY A 254 27.32 2.74 8.49
CA GLY A 254 28.06 2.55 9.74
C GLY A 254 27.21 1.95 10.85
N LYS A 255 26.93 0.65 10.82
CA LYS A 255 26.96 -0.29 11.95
C LYS A 255 26.56 -1.68 11.48
#